data_dee8d7743c65dff0576666dc7e056fd6
#
_entry.id   dee8d7743c65dff0576666dc7e056fd6
#
_cell.length_a   1.000
_cell.length_b   1.000
_cell.length_c   1.000
_cell.angle_alpha   90.00
_cell.angle_beta   90.00
_cell.angle_gamma   90.00
#
_symmetry.space_group_name_H-M   'P 1'
#
loop_
_entity.id
_entity.type
_entity.pdbx_description
1 polymer ?
#
loop_
_entity_poly.entity_id
_entity_poly.type
_entity_poly.pdbx_seq_one_letter_code
_entity_poly.pdbx_strand_id
1 'polypeptide(L)'
;MKIPFSPPDIGPQEIEEVIAALHSGWITTGPRTKEFEKQIAAYCHTERAVCLNSATACMELTLRLLGIGPGDEVITSAYTYTATASVICHVGAQPVLIDTALGSLEMDYEKMANAITERTKAIIPVDLAGIVCDYDKIYGIV
;
A
#
# COMPACT_ATOMS: atom_id res chain seq x y z
N MET A 1 26.08 19.58 5.55
CA MET A 1 25.14 18.73 6.32
C MET A 1 24.82 17.51 5.49
N LYS A 2 24.97 16.29 6.02
CA LYS A 2 24.63 15.05 5.30
C LYS A 2 23.25 14.63 5.75
N ILE A 3 22.26 14.65 4.86
CA ILE A 3 20.89 14.21 5.14
C ILE A 3 20.77 12.77 4.66
N PRO A 4 20.58 11.78 5.56
CA PRO A 4 20.39 10.40 5.16
C PRO A 4 18.99 10.22 4.55
N PHE A 5 18.89 9.31 3.57
CA PHE A 5 17.59 8.96 2.99
C PHE A 5 16.88 7.94 3.88
N SER A 6 15.85 8.41 4.59
CA SER A 6 14.90 7.59 5.38
C SER A 6 15.54 6.40 6.13
N PRO A 7 16.52 6.62 7.03
CA PRO A 7 17.10 5.52 7.80
C PRO A 7 16.04 4.92 8.73
N PRO A 8 16.08 3.60 9.00
CA PRO A 8 15.18 3.01 9.97
C PRO A 8 15.49 3.55 11.38
N ASP A 9 14.44 3.81 12.15
CA ASP A 9 14.55 4.10 13.58
C ASP A 9 14.49 2.79 14.35
N ILE A 10 15.69 2.28 14.74
CA ILE A 10 15.84 1.01 15.48
C ILE A 10 16.48 1.32 16.83
N GLY A 11 15.69 1.20 17.88
CA GLY A 11 16.10 1.39 19.24
C GLY A 11 16.33 0.07 20.01
N PRO A 12 16.57 0.17 21.32
CA PRO A 12 16.74 -1.01 22.18
C PRO A 12 15.53 -1.95 22.16
N GLN A 13 14.31 -1.41 22.06
CA GLN A 13 13.08 -2.21 22.07
C GLN A 13 12.98 -3.13 20.86
N GLU A 14 13.28 -2.63 19.67
CA GLU A 14 13.29 -3.43 18.43
C GLU A 14 14.36 -4.52 18.50
N ILE A 15 15.53 -4.19 19.05
CA ILE A 15 16.65 -5.13 19.24
C ILE A 15 16.26 -6.24 20.22
N GLU A 16 15.65 -5.89 21.36
CA GLU A 16 15.18 -6.86 22.36
C GLU A 16 14.14 -7.81 21.79
N GLU A 17 13.18 -7.31 20.99
CA GLU A 17 12.18 -8.13 20.32
C GLU A 17 12.81 -9.13 19.33
N VAL A 18 13.81 -8.70 18.56
CA VAL A 18 14.53 -9.59 17.65
C VAL A 18 15.31 -10.67 18.43
N ILE A 19 16.03 -10.29 19.50
CA ILE A 19 16.75 -11.22 20.35
C ILE A 19 15.78 -12.25 20.97
N ALA A 20 14.65 -11.79 21.50
CA ALA A 20 13.65 -12.66 22.08
C ALA A 20 13.02 -13.63 21.04
N ALA A 21 12.85 -13.17 19.79
CA ALA A 21 12.41 -14.05 18.70
C ALA A 21 13.41 -15.15 18.41
N LEU A 22 14.70 -14.80 18.33
CA LEU A 22 15.78 -15.78 18.12
C LEU A 22 15.88 -16.79 19.27
N HIS A 23 15.82 -16.34 20.51
CA HIS A 23 15.85 -17.23 21.70
C HIS A 23 14.64 -18.16 21.79
N SER A 24 13.48 -17.75 21.27
CA SER A 24 12.29 -18.59 21.23
C SER A 24 12.44 -19.83 20.32
N GLY A 25 13.40 -19.81 19.41
CA GLY A 25 13.58 -20.83 18.38
C GLY A 25 12.52 -20.75 17.26
N TRP A 26 11.57 -19.81 17.34
CA TRP A 26 10.53 -19.65 16.33
C TRP A 26 10.84 -18.44 15.42
N ILE A 27 11.49 -18.72 14.30
CA ILE A 27 11.98 -17.70 13.35
C ILE A 27 11.17 -17.61 12.05
N THR A 28 10.03 -18.30 11.99
CA THR A 28 9.08 -18.25 10.87
C THR A 28 7.74 -17.65 11.33
N THR A 29 6.73 -17.65 10.45
CA THR A 29 5.36 -17.24 10.83
C THR A 29 4.88 -18.01 12.05
N GLY A 30 4.54 -17.30 13.12
CA GLY A 30 4.23 -17.92 14.41
C GLY A 30 3.54 -16.97 15.39
N PRO A 31 3.70 -17.18 16.71
CA PRO A 31 2.97 -16.42 17.73
C PRO A 31 3.15 -14.91 17.63
N ARG A 32 4.35 -14.41 17.31
CA ARG A 32 4.62 -12.97 17.16
C ARG A 32 3.88 -12.36 15.97
N THR A 33 3.84 -13.06 14.83
CA THR A 33 3.07 -12.66 13.67
C THR A 33 1.58 -12.57 13.99
N LYS A 34 1.03 -13.59 14.68
CA LYS A 34 -0.38 -13.60 15.10
C LYS A 34 -0.73 -12.46 16.05
N GLU A 35 0.16 -12.16 17.00
CA GLU A 35 -0.02 -11.03 17.90
C GLU A 35 0.02 -9.71 17.16
N PHE A 36 0.95 -9.53 16.22
CA PHE A 36 1.01 -8.35 15.37
C PHE A 36 -0.24 -8.18 14.51
N GLU A 37 -0.71 -9.25 13.87
CA GLU A 37 -1.98 -9.24 13.11
C GLU A 37 -3.16 -8.79 13.98
N LYS A 38 -3.23 -9.29 15.22
CA LYS A 38 -4.27 -8.91 16.18
C LYS A 38 -4.19 -7.44 16.57
N GLN A 39 -2.99 -6.93 16.82
CA GLN A 39 -2.77 -5.52 17.19
C GLN A 39 -3.11 -4.58 16.03
N ILE A 40 -2.70 -4.91 14.81
CA ILE A 40 -3.05 -4.14 13.61
C ILE A 40 -4.56 -4.16 13.36
N ALA A 41 -5.20 -5.31 13.49
CA ALA A 41 -6.65 -5.41 13.34
C ALA A 41 -7.38 -4.51 14.35
N ALA A 42 -6.94 -4.52 15.61
CA ALA A 42 -7.50 -3.66 16.65
C ALA A 42 -7.26 -2.16 16.38
N TYR A 43 -6.05 -1.80 15.96
CA TYR A 43 -5.69 -0.43 15.63
C TYR A 43 -6.48 0.12 14.43
N CYS A 44 -6.65 -0.68 13.39
CA CYS A 44 -7.40 -0.31 12.18
C CYS A 44 -8.92 -0.51 12.32
N HIS A 45 -9.42 -0.96 13.48
CA HIS A 45 -10.84 -1.27 13.71
C HIS A 45 -11.41 -2.25 12.67
N THR A 46 -10.62 -3.26 12.27
CA THR A 46 -11.03 -4.32 11.36
C THR A 46 -11.16 -5.64 12.11
N GLU A 47 -11.91 -6.59 11.54
CA GLU A 47 -12.04 -7.92 12.16
C GLU A 47 -10.74 -8.73 12.09
N ARG A 48 -9.96 -8.53 11.04
CA ARG A 48 -8.75 -9.32 10.76
C ARG A 48 -7.69 -8.49 10.05
N ALA A 49 -6.45 -8.85 10.30
CA ALA A 49 -5.29 -8.42 9.51
C ALA A 49 -4.47 -9.67 9.15
N VAL A 50 -3.77 -9.60 8.04
CA VAL A 50 -2.88 -10.67 7.56
C VAL A 50 -1.52 -10.07 7.23
N CYS A 51 -0.46 -10.61 7.83
CA CYS A 51 0.90 -10.19 7.55
C CYS A 51 1.46 -10.90 6.31
N LEU A 52 2.02 -10.12 5.41
CA LEU A 52 2.81 -10.60 4.29
C LEU A 52 4.26 -10.09 4.41
N ASN A 53 5.12 -10.55 3.51
CA ASN A 53 6.55 -10.19 3.55
C ASN A 53 6.85 -8.76 3.07
N SER A 54 5.91 -8.09 2.43
CA SER A 54 6.07 -6.71 1.96
C SER A 54 4.73 -6.05 1.62
N ALA A 55 4.69 -4.70 1.65
CA ALA A 55 3.53 -3.94 1.15
C ALA A 55 3.27 -4.22 -0.34
N THR A 56 4.30 -4.45 -1.14
CA THR A 56 4.17 -4.84 -2.54
C THR A 56 3.36 -6.14 -2.68
N ALA A 57 3.68 -7.16 -1.88
CA ALA A 57 2.94 -8.41 -1.86
C ALA A 57 1.49 -8.22 -1.40
N CYS A 58 1.25 -7.31 -0.44
CA CYS A 58 -0.10 -6.98 0.01
C CYS A 58 -0.94 -6.37 -1.13
N MET A 59 -0.38 -5.40 -1.85
CA MET A 59 -1.06 -4.77 -2.99
C MET A 59 -1.36 -5.78 -4.10
N GLU A 60 -0.38 -6.59 -4.49
CA GLU A 60 -0.58 -7.62 -5.52
C GLU A 60 -1.65 -8.63 -5.11
N LEU A 61 -1.58 -9.15 -3.88
CA LEU A 61 -2.57 -10.09 -3.38
C LEU A 61 -3.98 -9.48 -3.36
N THR A 62 -4.09 -8.21 -2.97
CA THR A 62 -5.39 -7.50 -2.96
C THR A 62 -5.99 -7.43 -4.35
N LEU A 63 -5.21 -7.05 -5.37
CA LEU A 63 -5.69 -7.03 -6.76
C LEU A 63 -6.14 -8.41 -7.23
N ARG A 64 -5.39 -9.47 -6.89
CA ARG A 64 -5.76 -10.86 -7.22
C ARG A 64 -7.04 -11.30 -6.53
N LEU A 65 -7.23 -10.94 -5.25
CA LEU A 65 -8.45 -11.27 -4.49
C LEU A 65 -9.68 -10.54 -5.04
N LEU A 66 -9.50 -9.34 -5.57
CA LEU A 66 -10.55 -8.58 -6.27
C LEU A 66 -10.84 -9.11 -7.69
N GLY A 67 -10.08 -10.11 -8.16
CA GLY A 67 -10.25 -10.69 -9.49
C GLY A 67 -9.75 -9.79 -10.62
N ILE A 68 -8.94 -8.79 -10.32
CA ILE A 68 -8.40 -7.84 -11.31
C ILE A 68 -7.30 -8.52 -12.13
N GLY A 69 -7.36 -8.36 -13.45
CA GLY A 69 -6.45 -9.03 -14.37
C GLY A 69 -6.45 -8.46 -15.80
N PRO A 70 -6.09 -9.28 -16.79
CA PRO A 70 -6.00 -8.83 -18.18
C PRO A 70 -7.30 -8.22 -18.72
N GLY A 71 -7.19 -7.02 -19.29
CA GLY A 71 -8.32 -6.26 -19.81
C GLY A 71 -8.86 -5.20 -18.83
N ASP A 72 -8.53 -5.30 -17.55
CA ASP A 72 -8.90 -4.32 -16.54
C ASP A 72 -7.89 -3.17 -16.47
N GLU A 73 -8.35 -2.02 -15.98
CA GLU A 73 -7.56 -0.84 -15.72
C GLU A 73 -7.54 -0.56 -14.21
N VAL A 74 -6.37 -0.14 -13.71
CA VAL A 74 -6.21 0.32 -12.32
C VAL A 74 -5.55 1.68 -12.34
N ILE A 75 -6.22 2.66 -11.75
CA ILE A 75 -5.74 4.03 -11.66
C ILE A 75 -4.82 4.18 -10.46
N THR A 76 -3.70 4.89 -10.62
CA THR A 76 -2.83 5.28 -9.51
C THR A 76 -2.08 6.59 -9.83
N SER A 77 -1.42 7.17 -8.81
CA SER A 77 -0.58 8.35 -9.00
C SER A 77 0.67 8.02 -9.84
N ALA A 78 1.07 8.91 -10.73
CA ALA A 78 2.35 8.84 -11.40
C ALA A 78 3.53 9.13 -10.44
N TYR A 79 3.28 9.89 -9.38
CA TYR A 79 4.27 10.19 -8.35
C TYR A 79 4.13 9.21 -7.17
N THR A 80 4.70 8.05 -7.34
CA THR A 80 4.68 6.95 -6.37
C THR A 80 5.92 6.09 -6.49
N TYR A 81 6.12 5.20 -5.52
CA TYR A 81 7.13 4.16 -5.66
C TYR A 81 6.72 3.17 -6.76
N THR A 82 7.67 2.73 -7.56
CA THR A 82 7.44 1.87 -8.75
C THR A 82 6.58 0.64 -8.45
N ALA A 83 6.64 0.10 -7.22
CA ALA A 83 5.86 -1.07 -6.83
C ALA A 83 4.36 -0.90 -7.08
N THR A 84 3.80 0.31 -6.87
CA THR A 84 2.36 0.57 -7.06
C THR A 84 1.92 0.30 -8.51
N ALA A 85 2.70 0.74 -9.49
CA ALA A 85 2.42 0.44 -10.90
C ALA A 85 2.80 -1.00 -11.28
N SER A 86 3.90 -1.53 -10.70
CA SER A 86 4.38 -2.87 -11.01
C SER A 86 3.38 -3.96 -10.63
N VAL A 87 2.72 -3.85 -9.45
CA VAL A 87 1.73 -4.87 -9.02
C VAL A 87 0.52 -4.93 -9.94
N ILE A 88 0.14 -3.80 -10.56
CA ILE A 88 -0.93 -3.76 -11.57
C ILE A 88 -0.51 -4.57 -12.80
N CYS A 89 0.74 -4.37 -13.26
CA CYS A 89 1.30 -5.16 -14.37
C CYS A 89 1.45 -6.64 -14.01
N HIS A 90 1.82 -6.97 -12.76
CA HIS A 90 1.98 -8.35 -12.31
C HIS A 90 0.68 -9.16 -12.38
N VAL A 91 -0.46 -8.53 -12.17
CA VAL A 91 -1.77 -9.20 -12.32
C VAL A 91 -2.26 -9.18 -13.77
N GLY A 92 -1.54 -8.55 -14.69
CA GLY A 92 -1.89 -8.45 -16.11
C GLY A 92 -2.85 -7.31 -16.45
N ALA A 93 -3.18 -6.45 -15.47
CA ALA A 93 -4.01 -5.27 -15.69
C ALA A 93 -3.19 -4.10 -16.26
N GLN A 94 -3.89 -3.10 -16.80
CA GLN A 94 -3.29 -1.89 -17.36
C GLN A 94 -3.20 -0.78 -16.29
N PRO A 95 -2.01 -0.29 -15.92
CA PRO A 95 -1.89 0.87 -15.06
C PRO A 95 -2.29 2.15 -15.81
N VAL A 96 -3.15 2.96 -15.18
CA VAL A 96 -3.53 4.29 -15.63
C VAL A 96 -2.92 5.31 -14.67
N LEU A 97 -1.88 6.01 -15.13
CA LEU A 97 -1.10 6.90 -14.28
C LEU A 97 -1.67 8.33 -14.35
N ILE A 98 -2.02 8.85 -13.19
CA ILE A 98 -2.53 10.22 -13.04
C ILE A 98 -1.46 11.09 -12.41
N ASP A 99 -1.16 12.22 -13.05
CA ASP A 99 -0.21 13.19 -12.53
C ASP A 99 -0.74 13.86 -11.25
N THR A 100 0.15 14.48 -10.49
CA THR A 100 -0.23 15.26 -9.31
C THR A 100 -0.91 16.57 -9.71
N ALA A 101 -1.74 17.10 -8.83
CA ALA A 101 -2.29 18.45 -8.99
C ALA A 101 -1.17 19.49 -8.91
N LEU A 102 -1.31 20.59 -9.63
CA LEU A 102 -0.30 21.64 -9.68
C LEU A 102 -0.03 22.21 -8.27
N GLY A 103 1.22 22.12 -7.83
CA GLY A 103 1.66 22.60 -6.50
C GLY A 103 1.29 21.64 -5.36
N SER A 104 0.85 20.42 -5.65
CA SER A 104 0.52 19.39 -4.67
C SER A 104 1.32 18.11 -4.92
N LEU A 105 1.36 17.22 -3.92
CA LEU A 105 1.85 15.85 -4.04
C LEU A 105 0.69 14.86 -4.22
N GLU A 106 -0.54 15.30 -4.03
CA GLU A 106 -1.74 14.48 -4.22
C GLU A 106 -2.05 14.31 -5.71
N MET A 107 -2.67 13.20 -6.03
CA MET A 107 -3.17 12.91 -7.38
C MET A 107 -4.21 13.98 -7.79
N ASP A 108 -4.19 14.38 -9.06
CA ASP A 108 -5.16 15.30 -9.63
C ASP A 108 -6.53 14.59 -9.76
N TYR A 109 -7.45 14.91 -8.86
CA TYR A 109 -8.77 14.26 -8.79
C TYR A 109 -9.65 14.51 -10.02
N GLU A 110 -9.51 15.65 -10.69
CA GLU A 110 -10.24 15.93 -11.95
C GLU A 110 -9.71 15.04 -13.07
N LYS A 111 -8.39 14.91 -13.19
CA LYS A 111 -7.78 13.99 -14.16
C LYS A 111 -8.14 12.54 -13.82
N MET A 112 -8.17 12.18 -12.54
CA MET A 112 -8.59 10.85 -12.09
C MET A 112 -10.03 10.55 -12.54
N ALA A 113 -10.97 11.47 -12.28
CA ALA A 113 -12.36 11.32 -12.70
C ALA A 113 -12.50 11.13 -14.22
N ASN A 114 -11.77 11.93 -15.00
CA ASN A 114 -11.80 11.87 -16.45
C ASN A 114 -11.11 10.61 -17.03
N ALA A 115 -10.29 9.93 -16.24
CA ALA A 115 -9.59 8.71 -16.66
C ALA A 115 -10.39 7.42 -16.37
N ILE A 116 -11.51 7.51 -15.66
CA ILE A 116 -12.36 6.35 -15.36
C ILE A 116 -13.06 5.87 -16.63
N THR A 117 -12.97 4.58 -16.89
CA THR A 117 -13.64 3.90 -18.00
C THR A 117 -14.42 2.68 -17.48
N GLU A 118 -15.16 2.01 -18.32
CA GLU A 118 -15.85 0.74 -17.98
C GLU A 118 -14.86 -0.38 -17.56
N ARG A 119 -13.60 -0.27 -17.98
CA ARG A 119 -12.52 -1.19 -17.61
C ARG A 119 -11.86 -0.85 -16.28
N THR A 120 -12.07 0.33 -15.73
CA THR A 120 -11.51 0.71 -14.44
C THR A 120 -12.15 -0.12 -13.33
N LYS A 121 -11.32 -0.90 -12.61
CA LYS A 121 -11.76 -1.81 -11.55
C LYS A 121 -11.26 -1.43 -10.17
N ALA A 122 -10.21 -0.62 -10.10
CA ALA A 122 -9.68 -0.14 -8.83
C ALA A 122 -8.95 1.20 -9.01
N ILE A 123 -8.81 1.90 -7.88
CA ILE A 123 -7.93 3.05 -7.72
C ILE A 123 -7.02 2.75 -6.55
N ILE A 124 -5.71 2.95 -6.73
CA ILE A 124 -4.71 2.86 -5.66
C ILE A 124 -4.21 4.27 -5.36
N PRO A 125 -4.80 4.96 -4.37
CA PRO A 125 -4.30 6.26 -3.93
C PRO A 125 -2.98 6.10 -3.19
N VAL A 126 -2.21 7.18 -3.10
CA VAL A 126 -0.89 7.18 -2.47
C VAL A 126 -0.80 8.34 -1.48
N ASP A 127 -0.75 8.02 -0.20
CA ASP A 127 -0.53 8.99 0.89
C ASP A 127 0.95 9.36 0.97
N LEU A 128 1.43 10.10 -0.04
CA LEU A 128 2.84 10.38 -0.25
C LEU A 128 3.42 11.21 0.89
N ALA A 129 4.49 10.70 1.52
CA ALA A 129 5.16 11.32 2.65
C ALA A 129 4.23 11.63 3.84
N GLY A 130 3.13 10.88 4.00
CA GLY A 130 2.14 11.08 5.05
C GLY A 130 1.12 12.18 4.76
N ILE A 131 1.10 12.73 3.54
CA ILE A 131 0.03 13.62 3.08
C ILE A 131 -1.12 12.73 2.67
N VAL A 132 -2.18 12.72 3.48
CA VAL A 132 -3.36 11.87 3.28
C VAL A 132 -4.19 12.40 2.13
N CYS A 133 -4.53 11.53 1.18
CA CYS A 133 -5.42 11.85 0.07
C CYS A 133 -6.82 12.26 0.56
N ASP A 134 -7.50 13.09 -0.19
CA ASP A 134 -8.91 13.46 0.05
C ASP A 134 -9.82 12.27 -0.34
N TYR A 135 -9.98 11.33 0.60
CA TYR A 135 -10.78 10.12 0.38
C TYR A 135 -12.26 10.43 0.14
N ASP A 136 -12.79 11.54 0.69
CA ASP A 136 -14.18 11.94 0.43
C ASP A 136 -14.37 12.31 -1.05
N LYS A 137 -13.39 13.01 -1.63
CA LYS A 137 -13.41 13.27 -3.08
C LYS A 137 -13.28 11.99 -3.90
N ILE A 138 -12.34 11.11 -3.52
CA ILE A 138 -12.16 9.84 -4.22
C ILE A 138 -13.46 9.04 -4.23
N TYR A 139 -14.09 8.85 -3.06
CA TYR A 139 -15.36 8.14 -2.94
C TYR A 139 -16.53 8.84 -3.63
N GLY A 140 -16.47 10.15 -3.79
CA GLY A 140 -17.49 10.90 -4.53
C GLY A 140 -17.37 10.79 -6.06
N ILE A 141 -16.24 10.28 -6.55
CA ILE A 141 -15.95 10.12 -7.99
C ILE A 141 -16.29 8.69 -8.47
N VAL A 142 -16.24 7.67 -7.59
CA VAL A 142 -16.40 6.23 -7.91
C VAL A 142 -17.80 5.67 -7.61
#